data_a6e1e664054ec9b991953727dfa2acba
#
_entry.id   a6e1e664054ec9b991953727dfa2acba
#
_cell.length_a   1.000
_cell.length_b   1.000
_cell.length_c   1.000
_cell.angle_alpha   90.00
_cell.angle_beta   90.00
_cell.angle_gamma   90.00
#
_symmetry.space_group_name_H-M   'P 1'
#
loop_
_entity.id
_entity.type
_entity.pdbx_description
1 polymer ?
#
loop_
_entity_poly.entity_id
_entity_poly.type
_entity_poly.pdbx_seq_one_letter_code
_entity_poly.pdbx_strand_id
1 'polypeptide(L)'
;MAAPTKAVAYIEMEDYLALENASRDKHEYLQGVIYAIQGEPVRGKAGGSQTHSRIIRNAGYALHGKLQGSPCEALSTEMRLRVAAADAVFYPDVLVHCQQVGNPATTMELTEARLVIEVLSPTTQHFDRGDKLRAYQRLAGLQHIILLSSMEEAAWACHRVPAEGDWTPLEAWPRGTSLQLEGLGLSLGWDEVYAGVGLG
;
A
#
# COMPACT_ATOMS: atom_id res chain seq x y z
N MET A 1 39.98 2.09 -6.04
CA MET A 1 39.61 1.90 -4.63
C MET A 1 38.12 2.23 -4.53
N ALA A 2 37.28 1.25 -4.23
CA ALA A 2 35.85 1.49 -3.99
C ALA A 2 35.67 2.28 -2.70
N ALA A 3 34.83 3.33 -2.73
CA ALA A 3 34.49 4.09 -1.55
C ALA A 3 33.81 3.14 -0.52
N PRO A 4 34.06 3.29 0.77
CA PRO A 4 33.42 2.47 1.79
C PRO A 4 31.91 2.72 1.73
N THR A 5 31.14 1.66 1.51
CA THR A 5 29.69 1.67 1.63
C THR A 5 29.38 2.04 3.08
N LYS A 6 28.75 3.19 3.30
CA LYS A 6 28.30 3.61 4.62
C LYS A 6 27.32 2.54 5.10
N ALA A 7 27.68 1.78 6.13
CA ALA A 7 26.77 0.86 6.78
C ALA A 7 25.60 1.69 7.33
N VAL A 8 24.40 1.46 6.84
CA VAL A 8 23.18 2.01 7.45
C VAL A 8 23.06 1.33 8.80
N ALA A 9 23.01 2.11 9.89
CA ALA A 9 22.79 1.56 11.21
C ALA A 9 21.40 0.90 11.24
N TYR A 10 21.34 -0.33 11.72
CA TYR A 10 20.07 -1.03 11.95
C TYR A 10 19.31 -0.31 13.07
N ILE A 11 18.04 -0.01 12.82
CA ILE A 11 17.14 0.63 13.78
C ILE A 11 16.13 -0.43 14.22
N GLU A 12 15.98 -0.63 15.52
CA GLU A 12 14.97 -1.55 16.06
C GLU A 12 13.55 -1.00 15.82
N MET A 13 12.57 -1.90 15.70
CA MET A 13 11.17 -1.54 15.45
C MET A 13 10.63 -0.57 16.53
N GLU A 14 10.96 -0.78 17.78
CA GLU A 14 10.53 0.06 18.90
C GLU A 14 11.10 1.48 18.78
N ASP A 15 12.36 1.61 18.39
CA ASP A 15 13.01 2.90 18.18
C ASP A 15 12.39 3.64 16.97
N TYR A 16 12.12 2.91 15.87
CA TYR A 16 11.38 3.47 14.75
C TYR A 16 9.99 3.97 15.17
N LEU A 17 9.21 3.16 15.89
CA LEU A 17 7.86 3.56 16.33
C LEU A 17 7.90 4.79 17.25
N ALA A 18 8.90 4.90 18.11
CA ALA A 18 9.10 6.08 18.97
C ALA A 18 9.42 7.33 18.14
N LEU A 19 10.30 7.21 17.13
CA LEU A 19 10.64 8.29 16.20
C LEU A 19 9.42 8.71 15.38
N GLU A 20 8.69 7.74 14.80
CA GLU A 20 7.53 7.98 13.96
C GLU A 20 6.39 8.66 14.72
N ASN A 21 6.14 8.26 15.98
CA ASN A 21 5.12 8.90 16.82
C ASN A 21 5.50 10.35 17.22
N ALA A 22 6.76 10.71 17.21
CA ALA A 22 7.24 12.05 17.49
C ALA A 22 7.41 12.91 16.22
N SER A 23 7.44 12.29 15.05
CA SER A 23 7.63 12.96 13.76
C SER A 23 6.36 13.65 13.28
N ARG A 24 6.54 14.71 12.47
CA ARG A 24 5.48 15.32 11.68
C ARG A 24 5.40 14.73 10.27
N ASP A 25 6.49 14.13 9.83
CA ASP A 25 6.60 13.48 8.53
C ASP A 25 6.46 11.98 8.71
N LYS A 26 5.84 11.32 7.75
CA LYS A 26 5.64 9.88 7.75
C LYS A 26 6.84 9.16 7.14
N HIS A 27 7.21 8.07 7.76
CA HIS A 27 8.28 7.20 7.29
C HIS A 27 7.80 5.75 7.27
N GLU A 28 8.29 5.00 6.31
CA GLU A 28 8.12 3.55 6.27
C GLU A 28 9.34 2.87 6.87
N TYR A 29 9.15 1.65 7.35
CA TYR A 29 10.21 0.86 7.95
C TYR A 29 10.23 -0.54 7.35
N LEU A 30 11.42 -1.02 7.05
CA LEU A 30 11.64 -2.39 6.61
C LEU A 30 13.01 -2.88 7.10
N GLN A 31 13.00 -3.91 7.97
CA GLN A 31 14.19 -4.63 8.42
C GLN A 31 15.34 -3.71 8.88
N GLY A 32 15.04 -2.80 9.79
CA GLY A 32 16.02 -1.88 10.37
C GLY A 32 16.32 -0.64 9.54
N VAL A 33 15.66 -0.44 8.40
CA VAL A 33 15.86 0.72 7.54
C VAL A 33 14.60 1.59 7.51
N ILE A 34 14.79 2.89 7.70
CA ILE A 34 13.72 3.91 7.58
C ILE A 34 13.75 4.51 6.18
N TYR A 35 12.59 4.56 5.56
CA TYR A 35 12.36 5.16 4.23
C TYR A 35 11.44 6.36 4.36
N ALA A 36 11.81 7.49 3.74
CA ALA A 36 10.87 8.59 3.59
C ALA A 36 9.78 8.18 2.58
N ILE A 37 8.50 8.36 2.94
CA ILE A 37 7.36 8.05 2.05
C ILE A 37 7.38 8.89 0.78
N GLN A 38 7.90 10.11 0.90
CA GLN A 38 8.17 10.98 -0.23
C GLN A 38 9.68 10.95 -0.45
N GLY A 39 10.10 10.19 -1.44
CA GLY A 39 11.51 10.05 -1.79
C GLY A 39 12.28 11.36 -1.61
N GLU A 40 13.62 11.27 -1.39
CA GLU A 40 14.57 12.34 -1.07
C GLU A 40 14.01 13.75 -1.32
N PRO A 41 14.14 14.70 -0.39
CA PRO A 41 13.61 16.05 -0.58
C PRO A 41 14.31 16.73 -1.77
N VAL A 42 13.81 16.47 -2.95
CA VAL A 42 14.10 17.32 -4.09
C VAL A 42 13.38 18.62 -3.80
N ARG A 43 14.15 19.58 -3.27
CA ARG A 43 13.79 20.96 -2.98
C ARG A 43 12.37 21.34 -3.44
N GLY A 44 11.42 21.31 -2.51
CA GLY A 44 10.16 22.05 -2.68
C GLY A 44 8.98 21.30 -3.29
N LYS A 45 8.96 19.98 -3.45
CA LYS A 45 7.76 19.23 -3.83
C LYS A 45 7.45 18.13 -2.81
N ALA A 46 6.79 18.52 -1.74
CA ALA A 46 6.02 17.60 -0.92
C ALA A 46 4.71 17.27 -1.64
N GLY A 47 4.41 15.98 -1.86
CA GLY A 47 3.12 15.53 -2.40
C GLY A 47 3.24 14.72 -3.70
N GLY A 48 2.41 13.70 -3.82
CA GLY A 48 2.19 12.96 -5.06
C GLY A 48 1.58 13.88 -6.15
N SER A 49 1.70 13.49 -7.43
CA SER A 49 1.08 14.23 -8.52
C SER A 49 -0.45 14.26 -8.37
N GLN A 50 -1.11 15.19 -9.07
CA GLN A 50 -2.58 15.23 -9.11
C GLN A 50 -3.16 13.90 -9.62
N THR A 51 -2.49 13.26 -10.57
CA THR A 51 -2.82 11.93 -11.10
C THR A 51 -2.78 10.88 -10.00
N HIS A 52 -1.70 10.81 -9.24
CA HIS A 52 -1.54 9.90 -8.10
C HIS A 52 -2.69 10.09 -7.09
N SER A 53 -2.96 11.31 -6.67
CA SER A 53 -4.04 11.63 -5.73
C SER A 53 -5.43 11.25 -6.27
N ARG A 54 -5.66 11.41 -7.59
CA ARG A 54 -6.94 11.01 -8.22
C ARG A 54 -7.14 9.50 -8.20
N ILE A 55 -6.10 8.73 -8.49
CA ILE A 55 -6.16 7.26 -8.49
C ILE A 55 -6.46 6.77 -7.07
N ILE A 56 -5.77 7.27 -6.05
CA ILE A 56 -6.03 6.93 -4.64
C ILE A 56 -7.50 7.21 -4.28
N ARG A 57 -7.96 8.43 -4.56
CA ARG A 57 -9.33 8.83 -4.29
C ARG A 57 -10.35 7.93 -5.00
N ASN A 58 -10.14 7.64 -6.27
CA ASN A 58 -11.05 6.83 -7.08
C ASN A 58 -11.13 5.40 -6.55
N ALA A 59 -9.98 4.77 -6.28
CA ALA A 59 -9.92 3.42 -5.71
C ALA A 59 -10.59 3.36 -4.33
N GLY A 60 -10.25 4.31 -3.46
CA GLY A 60 -10.85 4.40 -2.11
C GLY A 60 -12.37 4.61 -2.18
N TYR A 61 -12.85 5.50 -3.05
CA TYR A 61 -14.28 5.77 -3.21
C TYR A 61 -15.05 4.56 -3.76
N ALA A 62 -14.50 3.88 -4.77
CA ALA A 62 -15.12 2.69 -5.34
C ALA A 62 -15.24 1.56 -4.31
N LEU A 63 -14.17 1.32 -3.54
CA LEU A 63 -14.17 0.32 -2.47
C LEU A 63 -15.13 0.70 -1.34
N HIS A 64 -15.08 1.96 -0.87
CA HIS A 64 -15.98 2.45 0.18
C HIS A 64 -17.46 2.23 -0.19
N GLY A 65 -17.85 2.57 -1.42
CA GLY A 65 -19.23 2.38 -1.88
C GLY A 65 -19.66 0.90 -1.89
N LYS A 66 -18.77 0.01 -2.33
CA LYS A 66 -19.05 -1.44 -2.44
C LYS A 66 -19.01 -2.17 -1.10
N LEU A 67 -18.30 -1.63 -0.11
CA LEU A 67 -18.20 -2.21 1.23
C LEU A 67 -19.32 -1.80 2.18
N GLN A 68 -20.22 -0.90 1.74
CA GLN A 68 -21.35 -0.46 2.58
C GLN A 68 -22.21 -1.65 3.06
N GLY A 69 -22.46 -1.71 4.37
CA GLY A 69 -23.23 -2.81 5.00
C GLY A 69 -22.42 -4.09 5.23
N SER A 70 -21.15 -4.13 4.86
CA SER A 70 -20.22 -5.21 5.21
C SER A 70 -19.48 -4.89 6.52
N PRO A 71 -18.82 -5.87 7.15
CA PRO A 71 -17.95 -5.62 8.31
C PRO A 71 -16.59 -5.01 7.92
N CYS A 72 -16.37 -4.73 6.65
CA CYS A 72 -15.10 -4.24 6.13
C CYS A 72 -15.18 -2.75 5.77
N GLU A 73 -14.07 -2.05 5.88
CA GLU A 73 -13.95 -0.66 5.46
C GLU A 73 -12.67 -0.42 4.66
N ALA A 74 -12.73 0.57 3.77
CA ALA A 74 -11.58 1.04 3.02
C ALA A 74 -11.01 2.31 3.68
N LEU A 75 -9.71 2.30 3.98
CA LEU A 75 -8.96 3.41 4.53
C LEU A 75 -7.84 3.81 3.56
N SER A 76 -7.40 5.06 3.63
CA SER A 76 -6.34 5.58 2.76
C SER A 76 -5.30 6.39 3.52
N THR A 77 -4.07 6.29 3.08
CA THR A 77 -2.86 7.07 3.36
C THR A 77 -2.48 7.40 4.82
N GLU A 78 -3.42 7.39 5.77
CA GLU A 78 -3.16 7.83 7.15
C GLU A 78 -2.87 6.67 8.10
N MET A 79 -3.28 5.45 7.73
CA MET A 79 -3.17 4.29 8.62
C MET A 79 -1.88 3.52 8.38
N ARG A 80 -1.12 3.32 9.44
CA ARG A 80 0.02 2.40 9.42
C ARG A 80 -0.47 0.96 9.33
N LEU A 81 0.19 0.19 8.49
CA LEU A 81 0.03 -1.26 8.41
C LEU A 81 1.32 -1.94 8.86
N ARG A 82 1.28 -2.58 10.01
CA ARG A 82 2.42 -3.35 10.54
C ARG A 82 2.38 -4.78 10.00
N VAL A 83 3.47 -5.21 9.39
CA VAL A 83 3.68 -6.57 8.92
C VAL A 83 4.77 -7.22 9.77
N ALA A 84 4.40 -7.68 10.97
CA ALA A 84 5.35 -8.22 11.94
C ALA A 84 6.21 -9.36 11.39
N ALA A 85 5.62 -10.25 10.57
CA ALA A 85 6.35 -11.35 9.94
C ALA A 85 7.43 -10.90 8.93
N ALA A 86 7.40 -9.64 8.49
CA ALA A 86 8.38 -9.05 7.60
C ALA A 86 9.31 -8.06 8.31
N ASP A 87 9.11 -7.80 9.60
CA ASP A 87 9.75 -6.70 10.32
C ASP A 87 9.58 -5.38 9.55
N ALA A 88 8.29 -5.01 9.31
CA ALA A 88 7.96 -3.88 8.45
C ALA A 88 6.74 -3.09 8.95
N VAL A 89 6.76 -1.79 8.64
CA VAL A 89 5.62 -0.87 8.79
C VAL A 89 5.53 0.00 7.56
N PHE A 90 4.35 0.06 6.95
CA PHE A 90 4.08 0.85 5.76
C PHE A 90 2.83 1.72 5.93
N TYR A 91 2.64 2.67 5.01
CA TYR A 91 1.43 3.47 4.86
C TYR A 91 0.84 3.22 3.47
N PRO A 92 0.01 2.17 3.30
CA PRO A 92 -0.60 1.89 2.01
C PRO A 92 -1.42 3.07 1.50
N ASP A 93 -1.41 3.30 0.19
CA ASP A 93 -2.25 4.34 -0.42
C ASP A 93 -3.74 4.06 -0.20
N VAL A 94 -4.16 2.79 -0.31
CA VAL A 94 -5.49 2.30 0.10
C VAL A 94 -5.35 0.91 0.71
N LEU A 95 -6.07 0.65 1.79
CA LEU A 95 -6.20 -0.68 2.35
C LEU A 95 -7.66 -0.98 2.69
N VAL A 96 -8.00 -2.27 2.72
CA VAL A 96 -9.29 -2.75 3.25
C VAL A 96 -9.02 -3.69 4.40
N HIS A 97 -9.66 -3.42 5.54
CA HIS A 97 -9.68 -4.32 6.68
C HIS A 97 -11.12 -4.64 7.10
N CYS A 98 -11.30 -5.77 7.82
CA CYS A 98 -12.63 -6.30 8.13
C CYS A 98 -12.83 -6.55 9.63
N GLN A 99 -11.97 -6.06 10.47
CA GLN A 99 -12.07 -6.23 11.93
C GLN A 99 -12.14 -4.87 12.60
N GLN A 100 -12.99 -4.77 13.62
CA GLN A 100 -12.91 -3.61 14.52
C GLN A 100 -11.69 -3.79 15.41
N VAL A 101 -10.69 -2.93 15.21
CA VAL A 101 -9.46 -2.94 15.99
C VAL A 101 -9.49 -1.77 16.96
N GLY A 102 -9.65 -2.07 18.26
CA GLY A 102 -9.55 -1.07 19.31
C GLY A 102 -10.59 0.05 19.24
N ASN A 103 -10.21 1.24 19.73
CA ASN A 103 -11.02 2.46 19.61
C ASN A 103 -10.63 3.20 18.32
N PRO A 104 -11.53 3.34 17.34
CA PRO A 104 -11.22 4.01 16.06
C PRO A 104 -10.65 5.44 16.24
N ALA A 105 -11.04 6.15 17.29
CA ALA A 105 -10.56 7.51 17.54
C ALA A 105 -9.07 7.58 17.95
N THR A 106 -8.48 6.47 18.38
CA THR A 106 -7.10 6.43 18.88
C THR A 106 -6.23 5.39 18.18
N THR A 107 -6.81 4.54 17.34
CA THR A 107 -6.07 3.53 16.57
C THR A 107 -5.31 4.22 15.45
N MET A 108 -3.99 4.09 15.46
CA MET A 108 -3.09 4.65 14.44
C MET A 108 -2.38 3.57 13.61
N GLU A 109 -2.52 2.31 14.01
CA GLU A 109 -1.83 1.17 13.38
C GLU A 109 -2.79 -0.02 13.26
N LEU A 110 -2.73 -0.66 12.10
CA LEU A 110 -3.39 -1.93 11.83
C LEU A 110 -2.35 -3.04 11.67
N THR A 111 -2.70 -4.25 12.06
CA THR A 111 -1.90 -5.46 11.90
C THR A 111 -2.56 -6.45 10.95
N GLU A 112 -3.69 -6.06 10.37
CA GLU A 112 -4.48 -6.86 9.44
C GLU A 112 -5.00 -6.03 8.28
N ALA A 113 -4.99 -6.63 7.10
CA ALA A 113 -5.64 -6.12 5.91
C ALA A 113 -6.09 -7.29 5.03
N ARG A 114 -7.12 -7.08 4.21
CA ARG A 114 -7.59 -8.01 3.19
C ARG A 114 -7.12 -7.63 1.79
N LEU A 115 -7.00 -6.35 1.57
CA LEU A 115 -6.53 -5.75 0.31
C LEU A 115 -5.57 -4.61 0.64
N VAL A 116 -4.51 -4.50 -0.15
CA VAL A 116 -3.62 -3.34 -0.21
C VAL A 116 -3.55 -2.86 -1.65
N ILE A 117 -3.61 -1.55 -1.84
CA ILE A 117 -3.37 -0.89 -3.13
C ILE A 117 -2.25 0.13 -2.95
N GLU A 118 -1.26 0.08 -3.83
CA GLU A 118 -0.20 1.08 -3.97
C GLU A 118 -0.31 1.77 -5.32
N VAL A 119 -0.17 3.08 -5.33
CA VAL A 119 -0.15 3.89 -6.54
C VAL A 119 1.28 4.25 -6.87
N LEU A 120 1.83 3.58 -7.85
CA LEU A 120 3.22 3.68 -8.24
C LEU A 120 3.57 5.09 -8.75
N SER A 121 4.69 5.60 -8.30
CA SER A 121 5.31 6.83 -8.78
C SER A 121 6.70 6.56 -9.37
N PRO A 122 7.29 7.47 -10.15
CA PRO A 122 8.65 7.28 -10.68
C PRO A 122 9.70 7.00 -9.60
N THR A 123 9.51 7.53 -8.39
CA THR A 123 10.47 7.41 -7.29
C THR A 123 10.29 6.17 -6.45
N THR A 124 9.05 5.66 -6.30
CA THR A 124 8.75 4.56 -5.38
C THR A 124 8.53 3.21 -6.07
N GLN A 125 8.21 3.20 -7.37
CA GLN A 125 7.78 2.00 -8.08
C GLN A 125 8.72 0.79 -7.94
N HIS A 126 10.01 1.02 -7.81
CA HIS A 126 10.98 -0.07 -7.68
C HIS A 126 10.87 -0.75 -6.31
N PHE A 127 10.72 0.05 -5.25
CA PHE A 127 10.50 -0.42 -3.90
C PHE A 127 9.13 -1.09 -3.76
N ASP A 128 8.07 -0.46 -4.29
CA ASP A 128 6.70 -0.96 -4.20
C ASP A 128 6.52 -2.30 -4.91
N ARG A 129 7.14 -2.47 -6.09
CA ARG A 129 7.12 -3.74 -6.85
C ARG A 129 8.07 -4.80 -6.30
N GLY A 130 9.01 -4.41 -5.47
CA GLY A 130 10.08 -5.26 -4.94
C GLY A 130 9.89 -5.62 -3.48
N ASP A 131 10.65 -4.98 -2.61
CA ASP A 131 10.74 -5.33 -1.19
C ASP A 131 9.42 -5.13 -0.45
N LYS A 132 8.71 -4.05 -0.73
CA LYS A 132 7.41 -3.73 -0.13
C LYS A 132 6.35 -4.77 -0.49
N LEU A 133 6.26 -5.16 -1.77
CA LEU A 133 5.36 -6.23 -2.22
C LEU A 133 5.64 -7.54 -1.47
N ARG A 134 6.93 -7.96 -1.40
CA ARG A 134 7.32 -9.19 -0.69
C ARG A 134 7.01 -9.13 0.80
N ALA A 135 7.15 -7.98 1.41
CA ALA A 135 6.79 -7.78 2.80
C ALA A 135 5.28 -7.93 3.02
N TYR A 136 4.44 -7.29 2.18
CA TYR A 136 2.98 -7.44 2.23
C TYR A 136 2.54 -8.89 2.08
N GLN A 137 3.16 -9.65 1.21
CA GLN A 137 2.85 -11.08 1.01
C GLN A 137 3.02 -11.92 2.28
N ARG A 138 3.77 -11.45 3.27
CA ARG A 138 3.93 -12.10 4.57
C ARG A 138 2.81 -11.79 5.58
N LEU A 139 1.90 -10.87 5.27
CA LEU A 139 0.76 -10.56 6.13
C LEU A 139 -0.30 -11.66 5.99
N ALA A 140 -0.54 -12.43 7.04
CA ALA A 140 -1.36 -13.65 7.00
C ALA A 140 -2.81 -13.44 6.50
N GLY A 141 -3.44 -12.33 6.87
CA GLY A 141 -4.82 -12.01 6.49
C GLY A 141 -4.97 -11.39 5.11
N LEU A 142 -3.89 -10.99 4.46
CA LEU A 142 -3.92 -10.30 3.18
C LEU A 142 -4.27 -11.26 2.05
N GLN A 143 -5.21 -10.88 1.19
CA GLN A 143 -5.71 -11.68 0.09
C GLN A 143 -5.36 -11.11 -1.28
N HIS A 144 -5.30 -9.78 -1.39
CA HIS A 144 -5.06 -9.10 -2.66
C HIS A 144 -4.05 -7.96 -2.49
N ILE A 145 -3.16 -7.82 -3.48
CA ILE A 145 -2.28 -6.67 -3.64
C ILE A 145 -2.47 -6.15 -5.05
N ILE A 146 -2.74 -4.85 -5.18
CA ILE A 146 -2.93 -4.16 -6.46
C ILE A 146 -1.91 -3.03 -6.55
N LEU A 147 -1.25 -2.94 -7.68
CA LEU A 147 -0.33 -1.86 -8.01
C LEU A 147 -0.89 -1.07 -9.19
N LEU A 148 -1.11 0.24 -9.02
CA LEU A 148 -1.69 1.12 -10.02
C LEU A 148 -0.64 2.14 -10.47
N SER A 149 -0.42 2.30 -11.77
CA SER A 149 0.54 3.29 -12.25
C SER A 149 -0.08 4.69 -12.29
N SER A 150 0.65 5.69 -11.80
CA SER A 150 0.31 7.10 -11.98
C SER A 150 1.02 7.76 -13.18
N MET A 151 1.81 6.98 -13.91
CA MET A 151 2.61 7.44 -15.05
C MET A 151 1.98 7.08 -16.39
N GLU A 152 1.25 5.99 -16.42
CA GLU A 152 0.55 5.42 -17.57
C GLU A 152 -0.69 4.66 -17.10
N GLU A 153 -1.65 4.42 -17.97
CA GLU A 153 -2.79 3.56 -17.65
C GLU A 153 -2.36 2.08 -17.63
N ALA A 154 -1.71 1.68 -16.56
CA ALA A 154 -1.25 0.32 -16.33
C ALA A 154 -1.45 -0.10 -14.87
N ALA A 155 -1.87 -1.33 -14.64
CA ALA A 155 -2.10 -1.89 -13.33
C ALA A 155 -1.68 -3.36 -13.28
N TRP A 156 -1.36 -3.83 -12.09
CA TRP A 156 -0.98 -5.22 -11.81
C TRP A 156 -1.65 -5.66 -10.53
N ALA A 157 -1.91 -6.95 -10.45
CA ALA A 157 -2.48 -7.56 -9.26
C ALA A 157 -1.87 -8.93 -9.00
N CYS A 158 -1.79 -9.30 -7.73
CA CYS A 158 -1.60 -10.67 -7.30
C CYS A 158 -2.56 -10.97 -6.16
N HIS A 159 -2.88 -12.25 -5.98
CA HIS A 159 -3.78 -12.70 -4.94
C HIS A 159 -3.25 -13.96 -4.27
N ARG A 160 -3.67 -14.16 -3.02
CA ARG A 160 -3.33 -15.37 -2.27
C ARG A 160 -4.22 -16.52 -2.69
N VAL A 161 -3.61 -17.65 -3.00
CA VAL A 161 -4.32 -18.89 -3.35
C VAL A 161 -4.89 -19.50 -2.06
N PRO A 162 -6.22 -19.60 -1.90
CA PRO A 162 -6.83 -19.94 -0.62
C PRO A 162 -6.40 -21.30 -0.04
N ALA A 163 -6.18 -22.30 -0.89
CA ALA A 163 -5.84 -23.66 -0.47
C ALA A 163 -4.37 -23.84 -0.10
N GLU A 164 -3.49 -23.07 -0.71
CA GLU A 164 -2.03 -23.26 -0.64
C GLU A 164 -1.36 -22.20 0.24
N GLY A 165 -1.99 -21.04 0.40
CA GLY A 165 -1.44 -19.89 1.12
C GLY A 165 -0.38 -19.12 0.33
N ASP A 166 0.00 -19.62 -0.84
CA ASP A 166 0.94 -19.00 -1.75
C ASP A 166 0.30 -17.83 -2.52
N TRP A 167 1.12 -17.05 -3.18
CA TRP A 167 0.69 -15.93 -3.99
C TRP A 167 0.80 -16.25 -5.48
N THR A 168 -0.20 -15.83 -6.25
CA THR A 168 -0.05 -15.82 -7.71
C THR A 168 1.08 -14.88 -8.12
N PRO A 169 1.70 -15.06 -9.30
CA PRO A 169 2.56 -14.06 -9.86
C PRO A 169 1.88 -12.68 -9.93
N LEU A 170 2.66 -11.61 -9.87
CA LEU A 170 2.15 -10.27 -10.13
C LEU A 170 1.88 -10.13 -11.63
N GLU A 171 0.61 -10.15 -12.01
CA GLU A 171 0.17 -10.14 -13.41
C GLU A 171 -0.45 -8.80 -13.78
N ALA A 172 -0.35 -8.44 -15.05
CA ALA A 172 -1.00 -7.25 -15.57
C ALA A 172 -2.53 -7.39 -15.47
N TRP A 173 -3.17 -6.37 -14.89
CA TRP A 173 -4.63 -6.26 -14.89
C TRP A 173 -5.06 -5.61 -16.21
N PRO A 174 -5.81 -6.33 -17.08
CA PRO A 174 -6.15 -5.81 -18.40
C PRO A 174 -7.06 -4.59 -18.34
N ARG A 175 -6.73 -3.57 -19.14
CA ARG A 175 -7.53 -2.35 -19.27
C ARG A 175 -8.99 -2.66 -19.63
N GLY A 176 -9.93 -1.93 -19.03
CA GLY A 176 -11.35 -2.05 -19.28
C GLY A 176 -12.01 -3.31 -18.70
N THR A 177 -11.29 -4.06 -17.86
CA THR A 177 -11.85 -5.23 -17.17
C THR A 177 -12.10 -4.93 -15.69
N SER A 178 -12.74 -5.88 -15.00
CA SER A 178 -12.91 -5.83 -13.55
C SER A 178 -12.11 -6.94 -12.88
N LEU A 179 -11.41 -6.58 -11.80
CA LEU A 179 -10.70 -7.53 -10.96
C LEU A 179 -11.65 -8.07 -9.89
N GLN A 180 -11.79 -9.39 -9.81
CA GLN A 180 -12.55 -10.03 -8.75
C GLN A 180 -11.74 -10.07 -7.47
N LEU A 181 -12.30 -9.56 -6.38
CA LEU A 181 -11.68 -9.55 -5.05
C LEU A 181 -12.38 -10.64 -4.21
N GLU A 182 -11.96 -11.88 -4.45
CA GLU A 182 -12.48 -13.04 -3.74
C GLU A 182 -12.24 -12.89 -2.23
N GLY A 183 -13.17 -13.37 -1.41
CA GLY A 183 -13.12 -13.19 0.04
C GLY A 183 -13.63 -11.82 0.53
N LEU A 184 -13.67 -10.79 -0.33
CA LEU A 184 -14.38 -9.53 -0.08
C LEU A 184 -15.77 -9.54 -0.73
N GLY A 185 -16.04 -10.49 -1.67
CA GLY A 185 -17.31 -10.62 -2.36
C GLY A 185 -17.65 -9.46 -3.30
N LEU A 186 -16.64 -8.77 -3.82
CA LEU A 186 -16.82 -7.63 -4.70
C LEU A 186 -15.81 -7.63 -5.86
N SER A 187 -16.03 -6.78 -6.84
CA SER A 187 -15.09 -6.53 -7.93
C SER A 187 -14.71 -5.05 -7.98
N LEU A 188 -13.50 -4.77 -8.44
CA LEU A 188 -13.01 -3.41 -8.71
C LEU A 188 -12.84 -3.24 -10.22
N GLY A 189 -13.51 -2.24 -10.80
CA GLY A 189 -13.45 -1.97 -12.23
C GLY A 189 -12.25 -1.08 -12.59
N TRP A 190 -11.62 -1.36 -13.73
CA TRP A 190 -10.57 -0.51 -14.28
C TRP A 190 -11.03 0.94 -14.42
N ASP A 191 -12.21 1.15 -15.03
CA ASP A 191 -12.75 2.48 -15.28
C ASP A 191 -13.14 3.23 -14.01
N GLU A 192 -13.42 2.51 -12.91
CA GLU A 192 -13.66 3.12 -11.61
C GLU A 192 -12.37 3.75 -11.06
N VAL A 193 -11.24 3.08 -11.23
CA VAL A 193 -9.94 3.49 -10.71
C VAL A 193 -9.34 4.64 -11.55
N TYR A 194 -9.41 4.51 -12.87
CA TYR A 194 -8.80 5.48 -13.81
C TYR A 194 -9.77 6.56 -14.31
N ALA A 195 -10.99 6.65 -13.73
CA ALA A 195 -11.97 7.68 -14.11
C ALA A 195 -11.39 9.10 -14.04
N GLY A 196 -11.36 9.79 -15.17
CA GLY A 196 -10.92 11.19 -15.26
C GLY A 196 -9.44 11.43 -14.91
N VAL A 197 -8.61 10.38 -14.94
CA VAL A 197 -7.20 10.49 -14.55
C VAL A 197 -6.38 11.20 -15.63
N GLY A 198 -6.73 11.08 -16.91
CA GLY A 198 -6.13 11.86 -18.01
C GLY A 198 -4.64 11.56 -18.20
N LEU A 199 -4.28 10.30 -18.17
CA LEU A 199 -2.98 9.79 -18.61
C LEU A 199 -3.05 9.69 -20.14
N GLY A 200 -2.44 10.64 -20.83
CA GLY A 200 -2.31 10.71 -22.29
C GLY A 200 -1.07 10.00 -22.79
#